data_54b43a65e1ea9e734b3d84c73cb00dfc
#
_entry.id   54b43a65e1ea9e734b3d84c73cb00dfc
#
_cell.length_a   1.000
_cell.length_b   1.000
_cell.length_c   1.000
_cell.angle_alpha   90.00
_cell.angle_beta   90.00
_cell.angle_gamma   90.00
#
_symmetry.space_group_name_H-M   'P 1'
#
loop_
_entity.id
_entity.type
_entity.pdbx_description
1 polymer ?
#
loop_
_entity_poly.entity_id
_entity_poly.type
_entity_poly.pdbx_seq_one_letter_code
_entity_poly.pdbx_strand_id
1 'polypeptide(L)'
;MKHSREILAIALPAIVSNITTPVLGLVDVAVTGHIGAAVYIGAIAVGGTMFNMLYWLFNFLRMGTSGLTAQAYGADDGNRCTLLFWRSVTVAVIIGACILALSQLIGGVILRFMDADNATQSLAATYFNICVIGAPAVMLSYALSGWFIGMQDSRTPMWMALLTNVANIVASITLVFGFGLKIEGVAAATCLAQWLGVLLGLVIAIKRYRIRRPDFRIVFERGPLAAFFRINTDIFFRTACLVAVTLWFTHAGASQSVDILAANALLLQLFMLFSFFIDGFAFAGEALAGKYHGRGSQTSLRTLVNELMRIGLYFAIIFTALYILGGEWFMAMLAEDKNVVSIAAAYLPWAAAVPLCGFAAFIFDGIFVGLTRTRDMLSSMAVAMLTFFCIYFALKSALGNNALWLAFCSYLAVRGLAEYMFYRRLKMPKA
;
A
#
# COMPACT_ATOMS: atom_id res chain seq x y z
N MET A 1 25.69 -1.51 13.80
CA MET A 1 25.29 -2.94 13.87
C MET A 1 23.98 -3.19 14.64
N LYS A 2 23.67 -2.54 15.77
CA LYS A 2 22.43 -2.77 16.52
C LYS A 2 21.18 -2.30 15.77
N HIS A 3 21.19 -1.07 15.22
CA HIS A 3 20.08 -0.52 14.45
C HIS A 3 19.81 -1.28 13.15
N SER A 4 20.85 -1.71 12.44
CA SER A 4 20.69 -2.51 11.21
C SER A 4 19.94 -3.83 11.46
N ARG A 5 20.17 -4.50 12.60
CA ARG A 5 19.42 -5.71 12.99
C ARG A 5 17.94 -5.39 13.30
N GLU A 6 17.67 -4.26 13.99
CA GLU A 6 16.29 -3.84 14.27
C GLU A 6 15.56 -3.47 12.97
N ILE A 7 16.22 -2.80 12.04
CA ILE A 7 15.69 -2.46 10.71
C ILE A 7 15.31 -3.75 9.96
N LEU A 8 16.26 -4.68 9.82
CA LEU A 8 16.02 -5.93 9.07
C LEU A 8 14.97 -6.82 9.73
N ALA A 9 14.90 -6.85 11.06
CA ALA A 9 13.88 -7.63 11.78
C ALA A 9 12.44 -7.16 11.47
N ILE A 10 12.25 -5.89 11.08
CA ILE A 10 10.96 -5.34 10.68
C ILE A 10 10.81 -5.37 9.16
N ALA A 11 11.84 -4.98 8.42
CA ALA A 11 11.78 -4.85 6.96
C ALA A 11 11.58 -6.20 6.26
N LEU A 12 12.31 -7.25 6.65
CA LEU A 12 12.23 -8.54 5.96
C LEU A 12 10.84 -9.17 6.01
N PRO A 13 10.17 -9.30 7.19
CA PRO A 13 8.80 -9.79 7.21
C PRO A 13 7.82 -8.92 6.42
N ALA A 14 8.02 -7.59 6.42
CA ALA A 14 7.18 -6.66 5.66
C ALA A 14 7.36 -6.85 4.14
N ILE A 15 8.60 -7.03 3.66
CA ILE A 15 8.88 -7.35 2.25
C ILE A 15 8.20 -8.66 1.84
N VAL A 16 8.33 -9.71 2.66
CA VAL A 16 7.64 -10.99 2.40
C VAL A 16 6.13 -10.79 2.28
N SER A 17 5.53 -10.03 3.19
CA SER A 17 4.10 -9.71 3.14
C SER A 17 3.72 -8.97 1.85
N ASN A 18 4.51 -7.98 1.43
CA ASN A 18 4.23 -7.19 0.23
C ASN A 18 4.31 -8.02 -1.07
N ILE A 19 5.30 -8.92 -1.15
CA ILE A 19 5.50 -9.76 -2.35
C ILE A 19 4.41 -10.83 -2.48
N THR A 20 3.82 -11.30 -1.39
CA THR A 20 2.78 -12.34 -1.47
C THR A 20 1.47 -11.84 -2.08
N THR A 21 1.19 -10.54 -2.03
CA THR A 21 -0.03 -9.96 -2.58
C THR A 21 -0.13 -10.08 -4.12
N PRO A 22 0.88 -9.71 -4.92
CA PRO A 22 0.87 -9.95 -6.37
C PRO A 22 0.78 -11.43 -6.74
N VAL A 23 1.43 -12.31 -5.98
CA VAL A 23 1.37 -13.76 -6.21
C VAL A 23 -0.08 -14.27 -6.09
N LEU A 24 -0.83 -13.77 -5.11
CA LEU A 24 -2.25 -14.10 -4.97
C LEU A 24 -3.05 -13.72 -6.21
N GLY A 25 -2.85 -12.51 -6.74
CA GLY A 25 -3.53 -12.05 -7.96
C GLY A 25 -3.24 -12.96 -9.18
N LEU A 26 -2.01 -13.46 -9.31
CA LEU A 26 -1.66 -14.42 -10.36
C LEU A 26 -2.40 -15.76 -10.19
N VAL A 27 -2.53 -16.26 -8.96
CA VAL A 27 -3.26 -17.49 -8.67
C VAL A 27 -4.75 -17.32 -8.94
N ASP A 28 -5.34 -16.19 -8.56
CA ASP A 28 -6.76 -15.92 -8.83
C ASP A 28 -7.03 -15.88 -10.34
N VAL A 29 -6.16 -15.29 -11.14
CA VAL A 29 -6.25 -15.30 -12.61
C VAL A 29 -6.08 -16.74 -13.15
N ALA A 30 -5.14 -17.52 -12.62
CA ALA A 30 -4.93 -18.89 -13.04
C ALA A 30 -6.15 -19.80 -12.73
N VAL A 31 -6.70 -19.73 -11.51
CA VAL A 31 -7.92 -20.45 -11.12
C VAL A 31 -9.09 -20.06 -12.03
N THR A 32 -9.24 -18.76 -12.28
CA THR A 32 -10.34 -18.23 -13.09
C THR A 32 -10.21 -18.63 -14.56
N GLY A 33 -8.98 -18.67 -15.09
CA GLY A 33 -8.70 -19.13 -16.46
C GLY A 33 -9.17 -20.55 -16.72
N HIS A 34 -9.23 -21.39 -15.69
CA HIS A 34 -9.72 -22.77 -15.78
C HIS A 34 -11.25 -22.90 -15.62
N ILE A 35 -11.98 -21.84 -15.30
CA ILE A 35 -13.46 -21.84 -15.26
C ILE A 35 -14.07 -21.87 -16.68
N GLY A 36 -13.28 -21.59 -17.72
CA GLY A 36 -13.60 -21.91 -19.11
C GLY A 36 -14.19 -20.78 -19.96
N ALA A 37 -14.40 -19.56 -19.45
CA ALA A 37 -14.84 -18.42 -20.26
C ALA A 37 -14.09 -17.13 -19.91
N ALA A 38 -13.61 -16.42 -20.93
CA ALA A 38 -12.89 -15.15 -20.79
C ALA A 38 -13.67 -14.08 -19.99
N VAL A 39 -15.00 -14.14 -20.03
CA VAL A 39 -15.90 -13.25 -19.27
C VAL A 39 -15.65 -13.32 -17.76
N TYR A 40 -15.31 -14.50 -17.20
CA TYR A 40 -15.02 -14.63 -15.76
C TYR A 40 -13.70 -13.95 -15.38
N ILE A 41 -12.69 -14.05 -16.25
CA ILE A 41 -11.40 -13.35 -16.04
C ILE A 41 -11.64 -11.84 -16.05
N GLY A 42 -12.41 -11.35 -17.04
CA GLY A 42 -12.78 -9.93 -17.12
C GLY A 42 -13.55 -9.46 -15.89
N ALA A 43 -14.52 -10.24 -15.42
CA ALA A 43 -15.34 -9.89 -14.25
C ALA A 43 -14.50 -9.80 -12.95
N ILE A 44 -13.56 -10.74 -12.74
CA ILE A 44 -12.66 -10.69 -11.56
C ILE A 44 -11.67 -9.54 -11.67
N ALA A 45 -11.15 -9.26 -12.87
CA ALA A 45 -10.28 -8.10 -13.08
C ALA A 45 -10.99 -6.77 -12.76
N VAL A 46 -12.23 -6.61 -13.25
CA VAL A 46 -13.09 -5.45 -12.94
C VAL A 46 -13.38 -5.38 -11.44
N GLY A 47 -13.89 -6.48 -10.85
CA GLY A 47 -14.20 -6.54 -9.42
C GLY A 47 -12.98 -6.31 -8.52
N GLY A 48 -11.83 -6.89 -8.87
CA GLY A 48 -10.57 -6.68 -8.16
C GLY A 48 -10.12 -5.22 -8.21
N THR A 49 -10.26 -4.56 -9.37
CA THR A 49 -9.96 -3.13 -9.52
C THR A 49 -10.88 -2.29 -8.63
N MET A 50 -12.19 -2.59 -8.57
CA MET A 50 -13.14 -1.91 -7.69
C MET A 50 -12.68 -1.97 -6.23
N PHE A 51 -12.29 -3.15 -5.74
CA PHE A 51 -11.82 -3.31 -4.36
C PHE A 51 -10.47 -2.68 -4.11
N ASN A 52 -9.53 -2.76 -5.05
CA ASN A 52 -8.24 -2.10 -4.92
C ASN A 52 -8.41 -0.59 -4.77
N MET A 53 -9.23 0.04 -5.61
CA MET A 53 -9.52 1.47 -5.50
C MET A 53 -10.18 1.83 -4.16
N LEU A 54 -11.18 1.03 -3.73
CA LEU A 54 -11.90 1.25 -2.50
C LEU A 54 -10.98 1.09 -1.28
N TYR A 55 -10.28 -0.03 -1.17
CA TYR A 55 -9.50 -0.35 0.03
C TYR A 55 -8.21 0.46 0.13
N TRP A 56 -7.58 0.81 -0.99
CA TRP A 56 -6.37 1.64 -0.97
C TRP A 56 -6.61 3.00 -0.31
N LEU A 57 -7.81 3.56 -0.51
CA LEU A 57 -8.21 4.81 0.12
C LEU A 57 -8.19 4.73 1.65
N PHE A 58 -8.48 3.54 2.22
CA PHE A 58 -8.54 3.32 3.67
C PHE A 58 -7.22 2.83 4.29
N ASN A 59 -6.14 2.70 3.50
CA ASN A 59 -4.82 2.32 4.02
C ASN A 59 -4.27 3.32 5.08
N PHE A 60 -4.82 4.52 5.13
CA PHE A 60 -4.52 5.49 6.19
C PHE A 60 -4.73 4.92 7.59
N LEU A 61 -5.70 4.01 7.75
CA LEU A 61 -6.00 3.39 9.04
C LEU A 61 -4.81 2.58 9.57
N ARG A 62 -4.10 1.87 8.69
CA ARG A 62 -2.85 1.17 9.04
C ARG A 62 -1.76 2.15 9.45
N MET A 63 -1.49 3.14 8.60
CA MET A 63 -0.40 4.09 8.80
C MET A 63 -0.61 4.95 10.06
N GLY A 64 -1.81 5.52 10.25
CA GLY A 64 -2.12 6.35 11.41
C GLY A 64 -2.07 5.57 12.73
N THR A 65 -2.54 4.32 12.72
CA THR A 65 -2.48 3.45 13.90
C THR A 65 -1.05 3.09 14.25
N SER A 66 -0.21 2.76 13.25
CA SER A 66 1.17 2.35 13.47
C SER A 66 2.01 3.49 14.08
N GLY A 67 1.96 4.68 13.52
CA GLY A 67 2.74 5.81 14.04
C GLY A 67 2.40 6.16 15.49
N LEU A 68 1.11 6.25 15.82
CA LEU A 68 0.66 6.51 17.20
C LEU A 68 1.06 5.41 18.17
N THR A 69 0.91 4.15 17.76
CA THR A 69 1.26 2.98 18.59
C THR A 69 2.77 2.90 18.80
N ALA A 70 3.57 3.16 17.77
CA ALA A 70 5.03 3.16 17.87
C ALA A 70 5.54 4.21 18.88
N GLN A 71 4.93 5.39 18.92
CA GLN A 71 5.26 6.43 19.90
C GLN A 71 4.86 6.01 21.33
N ALA A 72 3.66 5.45 21.51
CA ALA A 72 3.23 4.94 22.82
C ALA A 72 4.12 3.81 23.31
N TYR A 73 4.50 2.89 22.42
CA TYR A 73 5.46 1.82 22.69
C TYR A 73 6.84 2.36 23.08
N GLY A 74 7.32 3.38 22.36
CA GLY A 74 8.59 4.04 22.67
C GLY A 74 8.61 4.74 24.02
N ALA A 75 7.46 5.29 24.43
CA ALA A 75 7.27 5.93 25.75
C ALA A 75 7.02 4.93 26.88
N ASP A 76 7.03 3.61 26.61
CA ASP A 76 6.71 2.52 27.54
C ASP A 76 5.30 2.62 28.17
N ASP A 77 4.36 3.23 27.43
CA ASP A 77 2.97 3.42 27.84
C ASP A 77 2.08 2.28 27.31
N GLY A 78 2.09 1.14 27.99
CA GLY A 78 1.29 -0.03 27.62
C GLY A 78 -0.23 0.22 27.67
N ASN A 79 -0.70 1.11 28.54
CA ASN A 79 -2.13 1.48 28.60
C ASN A 79 -2.54 2.23 27.33
N ARG A 80 -1.73 3.17 26.90
CA ARG A 80 -1.96 3.90 25.64
C ARG A 80 -1.87 2.99 24.42
N CYS A 81 -0.96 2.00 24.39
CA CYS A 81 -0.93 0.99 23.34
C CYS A 81 -2.24 0.19 23.27
N THR A 82 -2.78 -0.21 24.42
CA THR A 82 -4.07 -0.93 24.52
C THR A 82 -5.24 -0.05 24.09
N LEU A 83 -5.27 1.22 24.47
CA LEU A 83 -6.31 2.16 24.04
C LEU A 83 -6.26 2.40 22.51
N LEU A 84 -5.08 2.52 21.92
CA LEU A 84 -4.90 2.69 20.48
C LEU A 84 -5.37 1.44 19.72
N PHE A 85 -5.13 0.24 20.26
CA PHE A 85 -5.69 -0.99 19.71
C PHE A 85 -7.21 -0.92 19.60
N TRP A 86 -7.89 -0.68 20.71
CA TRP A 86 -9.34 -0.65 20.71
C TRP A 86 -9.94 0.48 19.90
N ARG A 87 -9.28 1.64 19.89
CA ARG A 87 -9.69 2.78 19.06
C ARG A 87 -9.62 2.46 17.58
N SER A 88 -8.50 1.90 17.13
CA SER A 88 -8.32 1.53 15.72
C SER A 88 -9.26 0.39 15.30
N VAL A 89 -9.45 -0.63 16.14
CA VAL A 89 -10.41 -1.72 15.91
C VAL A 89 -11.85 -1.18 15.83
N THR A 90 -12.25 -0.30 16.74
CA THR A 90 -13.60 0.29 16.73
C THR A 90 -13.83 1.11 15.46
N VAL A 91 -12.87 1.96 15.09
CA VAL A 91 -12.97 2.77 13.85
C VAL A 91 -12.99 1.85 12.61
N ALA A 92 -12.18 0.80 12.58
CA ALA A 92 -12.18 -0.19 11.50
C ALA A 92 -13.52 -0.88 11.33
N VAL A 93 -14.15 -1.31 12.45
CA VAL A 93 -15.49 -1.93 12.41
C VAL A 93 -16.53 -0.95 11.91
N ILE A 94 -16.51 0.31 12.38
CA ILE A 94 -17.46 1.34 11.93
C ILE A 94 -17.29 1.59 10.42
N ILE A 95 -16.07 1.81 9.94
CA ILE A 95 -15.80 2.03 8.51
C ILE A 95 -16.24 0.80 7.68
N GLY A 96 -15.86 -0.40 8.10
CA GLY A 96 -16.25 -1.63 7.43
C GLY A 96 -17.77 -1.84 7.38
N ALA A 97 -18.47 -1.55 8.46
CA ALA A 97 -19.93 -1.58 8.51
C ALA A 97 -20.57 -0.52 7.59
N CYS A 98 -20.00 0.69 7.53
CA CYS A 98 -20.45 1.73 6.61
C CYS A 98 -20.24 1.32 5.14
N ILE A 99 -19.08 0.74 4.79
CA ILE A 99 -18.82 0.21 3.44
C ILE A 99 -19.84 -0.85 3.09
N LEU A 100 -20.12 -1.78 4.00
CA LEU A 100 -21.11 -2.84 3.80
C LEU A 100 -22.53 -2.28 3.63
N ALA A 101 -22.94 -1.33 4.47
CA ALA A 101 -24.25 -0.70 4.40
C ALA A 101 -24.45 0.11 3.11
N LEU A 102 -23.38 0.75 2.60
CA LEU A 102 -23.41 1.57 1.39
C LEU A 102 -22.98 0.78 0.14
N SER A 103 -22.78 -0.54 0.25
CA SER A 103 -22.22 -1.37 -0.81
C SER A 103 -22.95 -1.27 -2.14
N GLN A 104 -24.28 -1.25 -2.12
CA GLN A 104 -25.11 -1.12 -3.34
C GLN A 104 -24.88 0.23 -4.05
N LEU A 105 -24.76 1.30 -3.28
CA LEU A 105 -24.49 2.63 -3.82
C LEU A 105 -23.06 2.68 -4.39
N ILE A 106 -22.07 2.21 -3.62
CA ILE A 106 -20.65 2.20 -4.01
C ILE A 106 -20.47 1.34 -5.27
N GLY A 107 -20.97 0.11 -5.27
CA GLY A 107 -20.88 -0.80 -6.40
C GLY A 107 -21.55 -0.23 -7.66
N GLY A 108 -22.76 0.32 -7.52
CA GLY A 108 -23.48 0.94 -8.65
C GLY A 108 -22.78 2.17 -9.23
N VAL A 109 -22.12 2.99 -8.39
CA VAL A 109 -21.34 4.15 -8.87
C VAL A 109 -20.08 3.66 -9.60
N ILE A 110 -19.31 2.77 -9.01
CA ILE A 110 -18.04 2.33 -9.61
C ILE A 110 -18.30 1.60 -10.93
N LEU A 111 -19.29 0.71 -11.00
CA LEU A 111 -19.62 -0.03 -12.23
C LEU A 111 -20.04 0.90 -13.39
N ARG A 112 -20.66 2.03 -13.11
CA ARG A 112 -21.01 3.03 -14.16
C ARG A 112 -19.80 3.70 -14.81
N PHE A 113 -18.67 3.75 -14.09
CA PHE A 113 -17.41 4.28 -14.60
C PHE A 113 -16.53 3.24 -15.29
N MET A 114 -16.94 1.95 -15.27
CA MET A 114 -16.21 0.88 -15.91
C MET A 114 -16.87 0.52 -17.25
N ASP A 115 -16.18 0.80 -18.35
CA ASP A 115 -16.58 0.42 -19.71
C ASP A 115 -16.35 -1.11 -19.89
N ALA A 116 -17.34 -1.90 -19.49
CA ALA A 116 -17.36 -3.35 -19.71
C ALA A 116 -18.72 -3.76 -20.30
N ASP A 117 -18.73 -4.87 -21.02
CA ASP A 117 -19.96 -5.45 -21.55
C ASP A 117 -20.93 -5.88 -20.45
N ASN A 118 -22.22 -5.96 -20.75
CA ASN A 118 -23.26 -6.25 -19.76
C ASN A 118 -23.07 -7.58 -19.04
N ALA A 119 -22.52 -8.60 -19.69
CA ALA A 119 -22.25 -9.90 -19.07
C ALA A 119 -21.12 -9.79 -18.04
N THR A 120 -20.02 -9.13 -18.38
CA THR A 120 -18.89 -8.87 -17.48
C THR A 120 -19.32 -8.01 -16.30
N GLN A 121 -20.12 -6.96 -16.53
CA GLN A 121 -20.65 -6.10 -15.46
C GLN A 121 -21.54 -6.88 -14.47
N SER A 122 -22.42 -7.73 -14.96
CA SER A 122 -23.30 -8.55 -14.09
C SER A 122 -22.51 -9.50 -13.21
N LEU A 123 -21.49 -10.16 -13.77
CA LEU A 123 -20.61 -11.07 -13.01
C LEU A 123 -19.72 -10.29 -12.04
N ALA A 124 -19.20 -9.12 -12.43
CA ALA A 124 -18.43 -8.25 -11.55
C ALA A 124 -19.27 -7.73 -10.38
N ALA A 125 -20.55 -7.41 -10.60
CA ALA A 125 -21.49 -7.05 -9.54
C ALA A 125 -21.71 -8.22 -8.56
N THR A 126 -21.87 -9.46 -9.06
CA THR A 126 -21.98 -10.67 -8.24
C THR A 126 -20.73 -10.86 -7.38
N TYR A 127 -19.55 -10.76 -8.00
CA TYR A 127 -18.26 -10.82 -7.30
C TYR A 127 -18.16 -9.74 -6.21
N PHE A 128 -18.51 -8.49 -6.54
CA PHE A 128 -18.50 -7.37 -5.61
C PHE A 128 -19.43 -7.60 -4.41
N ASN A 129 -20.67 -8.03 -4.64
CA ASN A 129 -21.66 -8.24 -3.59
C ASN A 129 -21.24 -9.31 -2.58
N ILE A 130 -20.51 -10.33 -3.00
CA ILE A 130 -19.98 -11.36 -2.12
C ILE A 130 -18.73 -10.86 -1.38
N CYS A 131 -17.76 -10.32 -2.11
CA CYS A 131 -16.50 -9.86 -1.52
C CYS A 131 -16.67 -8.71 -0.54
N VAL A 132 -17.67 -7.84 -0.71
CA VAL A 132 -17.92 -6.69 0.18
C VAL A 132 -18.25 -7.12 1.61
N ILE A 133 -18.76 -8.36 1.82
CA ILE A 133 -18.95 -8.95 3.15
C ILE A 133 -17.61 -9.07 3.92
N GLY A 134 -16.51 -9.15 3.19
CA GLY A 134 -15.14 -9.10 3.72
C GLY A 134 -14.65 -7.68 4.08
N ALA A 135 -15.35 -6.61 3.71
CA ALA A 135 -14.86 -5.25 3.95
C ALA A 135 -14.56 -4.95 5.43
N PRO A 136 -15.37 -5.36 6.42
CA PRO A 136 -15.02 -5.19 7.83
C PRO A 136 -13.73 -5.94 8.20
N ALA A 137 -13.48 -7.13 7.63
CA ALA A 137 -12.26 -7.87 7.86
C ALA A 137 -11.04 -7.16 7.28
N VAL A 138 -11.13 -6.56 6.09
CA VAL A 138 -10.04 -5.78 5.49
C VAL A 138 -9.72 -4.56 6.34
N MET A 139 -10.72 -3.82 6.80
CA MET A 139 -10.50 -2.66 7.67
C MET A 139 -9.86 -3.07 9.00
N LEU A 140 -10.32 -4.18 9.60
CA LEU A 140 -9.71 -4.76 10.80
C LEU A 140 -8.26 -5.21 10.54
N SER A 141 -7.98 -5.81 9.39
CA SER A 141 -6.62 -6.20 9.01
C SER A 141 -5.69 -4.99 8.95
N TYR A 142 -6.13 -3.85 8.40
CA TYR A 142 -5.37 -2.61 8.41
C TYR A 142 -5.09 -2.10 9.83
N ALA A 143 -6.13 -2.05 10.69
CA ALA A 143 -5.98 -1.61 12.07
C ALA A 143 -5.01 -2.52 12.86
N LEU A 144 -5.17 -3.83 12.75
CA LEU A 144 -4.31 -4.82 13.42
C LEU A 144 -2.87 -4.75 12.90
N SER A 145 -2.67 -4.73 11.59
CA SER A 145 -1.33 -4.63 11.00
C SER A 145 -0.62 -3.35 11.42
N GLY A 146 -1.33 -2.21 11.40
CA GLY A 146 -0.79 -0.95 11.90
C GLY A 146 -0.39 -1.04 13.37
N TRP A 147 -1.26 -1.60 14.22
CA TRP A 147 -0.98 -1.75 15.63
C TRP A 147 0.24 -2.66 15.88
N PHE A 148 0.31 -3.82 15.23
CA PHE A 148 1.45 -4.74 15.38
C PHE A 148 2.77 -4.11 14.91
N ILE A 149 2.78 -3.42 13.78
CA ILE A 149 3.96 -2.69 13.29
C ILE A 149 4.41 -1.66 14.34
N GLY A 150 3.46 -0.90 14.90
CA GLY A 150 3.73 0.04 15.99
C GLY A 150 4.29 -0.62 17.25
N MET A 151 3.84 -1.84 17.57
CA MET A 151 4.37 -2.69 18.66
C MET A 151 5.72 -3.35 18.29
N GLN A 152 6.35 -2.96 17.19
CA GLN A 152 7.62 -3.52 16.67
C GLN A 152 7.51 -5.01 16.24
N ASP A 153 6.31 -5.49 15.97
CA ASP A 153 6.04 -6.85 15.52
C ASP A 153 5.54 -6.88 14.08
N SER A 154 6.44 -6.92 13.11
CA SER A 154 6.11 -7.10 11.69
C SER A 154 5.88 -8.57 11.28
N ARG A 155 6.25 -9.53 12.15
CA ARG A 155 6.04 -10.96 11.89
C ARG A 155 4.57 -11.32 11.94
N THR A 156 3.82 -10.75 12.88
CA THR A 156 2.38 -11.05 12.99
C THR A 156 1.60 -10.60 11.74
N PRO A 157 1.71 -9.37 11.22
CA PRO A 157 1.14 -8.99 9.94
C PRO A 157 1.56 -9.88 8.77
N MET A 158 2.84 -10.30 8.72
CA MET A 158 3.32 -11.25 7.72
C MET A 158 2.56 -12.59 7.80
N TRP A 159 2.40 -13.17 8.99
CA TRP A 159 1.65 -14.41 9.16
C TRP A 159 0.17 -14.26 8.85
N MET A 160 -0.43 -13.09 9.17
CA MET A 160 -1.81 -12.78 8.77
C MET A 160 -1.93 -12.77 7.24
N ALA A 161 -1.03 -12.10 6.53
CA ALA A 161 -1.03 -12.04 5.07
C ALA A 161 -0.81 -13.42 4.44
N LEU A 162 0.18 -14.19 4.92
CA LEU A 162 0.46 -15.54 4.43
C LEU A 162 -0.74 -16.48 4.65
N LEU A 163 -1.36 -16.46 5.83
CA LEU A 163 -2.55 -17.26 6.09
C LEU A 163 -3.71 -16.85 5.18
N THR A 164 -3.95 -15.56 5.01
CA THR A 164 -4.97 -15.04 4.10
C THR A 164 -4.74 -15.54 2.68
N ASN A 165 -3.50 -15.44 2.17
CA ASN A 165 -3.19 -15.84 0.79
C ASN A 165 -3.30 -17.36 0.61
N VAL A 166 -2.75 -18.16 1.53
CA VAL A 166 -2.85 -19.63 1.47
C VAL A 166 -4.30 -20.09 1.61
N ALA A 167 -5.04 -19.51 2.56
CA ALA A 167 -6.47 -19.85 2.74
C ALA A 167 -7.30 -19.46 1.51
N ASN A 168 -7.02 -18.31 0.88
CA ASN A 168 -7.68 -17.93 -0.37
C ASN A 168 -7.42 -18.95 -1.48
N ILE A 169 -6.16 -19.31 -1.71
CA ILE A 169 -5.78 -20.30 -2.75
C ILE A 169 -6.48 -21.64 -2.51
N VAL A 170 -6.39 -22.18 -1.30
CA VAL A 170 -6.99 -23.46 -0.95
C VAL A 170 -8.52 -23.41 -1.07
N ALA A 171 -9.14 -22.35 -0.55
CA ALA A 171 -10.59 -22.18 -0.63
C ALA A 171 -11.07 -21.97 -2.08
N SER A 172 -10.36 -21.16 -2.90
CA SER A 172 -10.69 -20.96 -4.31
C SER A 172 -10.65 -22.27 -5.09
N ILE A 173 -9.57 -23.06 -4.94
CA ILE A 173 -9.46 -24.36 -5.58
C ILE A 173 -10.59 -25.30 -5.13
N THR A 174 -10.85 -25.35 -3.82
CA THR A 174 -11.88 -26.24 -3.26
C THR A 174 -13.28 -25.82 -3.70
N LEU A 175 -13.63 -24.55 -3.65
CA LEU A 175 -14.96 -24.07 -3.98
C LEU A 175 -15.22 -24.12 -5.50
N VAL A 176 -14.22 -23.79 -6.31
CA VAL A 176 -14.35 -23.79 -7.77
C VAL A 176 -14.36 -25.22 -8.32
N PHE A 177 -13.35 -26.02 -8.01
CA PHE A 177 -13.20 -27.35 -8.60
C PHE A 177 -13.89 -28.47 -7.80
N GLY A 178 -14.00 -28.34 -6.46
CA GLY A 178 -14.66 -29.33 -5.61
C GLY A 178 -16.18 -29.17 -5.58
N PHE A 179 -16.68 -27.95 -5.46
CA PHE A 179 -18.11 -27.66 -5.37
C PHE A 179 -18.73 -27.13 -6.67
N GLY A 180 -17.93 -26.89 -7.72
CA GLY A 180 -18.41 -26.40 -9.01
C GLY A 180 -18.90 -24.94 -9.00
N LEU A 181 -18.58 -24.20 -7.94
CA LEU A 181 -18.88 -22.77 -7.85
C LEU A 181 -17.94 -22.00 -8.79
N LYS A 182 -18.50 -21.09 -9.56
CA LYS A 182 -17.73 -20.29 -10.52
C LYS A 182 -17.15 -19.05 -9.84
N ILE A 183 -17.56 -17.87 -10.28
CA ILE A 183 -17.11 -16.58 -9.74
C ILE A 183 -17.49 -16.42 -8.26
N GLU A 184 -18.62 -16.99 -7.86
CA GLU A 184 -19.10 -16.99 -6.48
C GLU A 184 -18.13 -17.75 -5.56
N GLY A 185 -17.52 -18.83 -6.07
CA GLY A 185 -16.53 -19.61 -5.33
C GLY A 185 -15.26 -18.81 -5.05
N VAL A 186 -14.73 -18.10 -6.05
CA VAL A 186 -13.56 -17.22 -5.90
C VAL A 186 -13.86 -16.07 -4.94
N ALA A 187 -15.02 -15.44 -5.08
CA ALA A 187 -15.44 -14.34 -4.21
C ALA A 187 -15.60 -14.78 -2.74
N ALA A 188 -16.25 -15.93 -2.53
CA ALA A 188 -16.44 -16.50 -1.19
C ALA A 188 -15.09 -16.92 -0.56
N ALA A 189 -14.18 -17.49 -1.33
CA ALA A 189 -12.83 -17.84 -0.89
C ALA A 189 -12.08 -16.60 -0.41
N THR A 190 -12.13 -15.50 -1.17
CA THR A 190 -11.52 -14.23 -0.79
C THR A 190 -12.09 -13.69 0.51
N CYS A 191 -13.41 -13.70 0.67
CA CYS A 191 -14.07 -13.26 1.88
C CYS A 191 -13.67 -14.11 3.11
N LEU A 192 -13.71 -15.43 2.99
CA LEU A 192 -13.34 -16.37 4.05
C LEU A 192 -11.87 -16.18 4.47
N ALA A 193 -10.98 -16.04 3.51
CA ALA A 193 -9.55 -15.86 3.76
C ALA A 193 -9.26 -14.58 4.54
N GLN A 194 -9.93 -13.48 4.21
CA GLN A 194 -9.78 -12.20 4.93
C GLN A 194 -10.19 -12.33 6.40
N TRP A 195 -11.30 -12.99 6.68
CA TRP A 195 -11.73 -13.24 8.06
C TRP A 195 -10.78 -14.16 8.83
N LEU A 196 -10.22 -15.19 8.19
CA LEU A 196 -9.22 -16.07 8.82
C LEU A 196 -7.95 -15.31 9.20
N GLY A 197 -7.45 -14.44 8.32
CA GLY A 197 -6.29 -13.59 8.62
C GLY A 197 -6.54 -12.67 9.82
N VAL A 198 -7.71 -12.05 9.88
CA VAL A 198 -8.11 -11.18 11.01
C VAL A 198 -8.26 -11.98 12.31
N LEU A 199 -8.88 -13.15 12.26
CA LEU A 199 -9.03 -14.01 13.43
C LEU A 199 -7.66 -14.39 14.01
N LEU A 200 -6.68 -14.74 13.17
CA LEU A 200 -5.31 -14.99 13.61
C LEU A 200 -4.74 -13.76 14.34
N GLY A 201 -4.85 -12.57 13.75
CA GLY A 201 -4.37 -11.33 14.35
C GLY A 201 -5.01 -11.03 15.69
N LEU A 202 -6.33 -11.17 15.81
CA LEU A 202 -7.06 -10.97 17.06
C LEU A 202 -6.66 -11.97 18.13
N VAL A 203 -6.50 -13.26 17.78
CA VAL A 203 -6.05 -14.31 18.71
C VAL A 203 -4.65 -13.99 19.23
N ILE A 204 -3.73 -13.58 18.37
CA ILE A 204 -2.37 -13.19 18.79
C ILE A 204 -2.41 -11.95 19.68
N ALA A 205 -3.19 -10.93 19.32
CA ALA A 205 -3.35 -9.71 20.11
C ALA A 205 -3.84 -10.04 21.53
N ILE A 206 -4.86 -10.87 21.67
CA ILE A 206 -5.44 -11.23 22.96
C ILE A 206 -4.50 -12.13 23.77
N LYS A 207 -3.94 -13.19 23.16
CA LYS A 207 -3.15 -14.20 23.89
C LYS A 207 -1.73 -13.72 24.21
N ARG A 208 -1.03 -13.14 23.24
CA ARG A 208 0.38 -12.75 23.39
C ARG A 208 0.55 -11.41 24.09
N TYR A 209 -0.28 -10.42 23.72
CA TYR A 209 -0.18 -9.06 24.26
C TYR A 209 -1.12 -8.83 25.44
N ARG A 210 -1.95 -9.81 25.81
CA ARG A 210 -2.88 -9.77 26.94
C ARG A 210 -3.71 -8.51 26.99
N ILE A 211 -4.23 -8.10 25.86
CA ILE A 211 -5.03 -6.88 25.72
C ILE A 211 -6.26 -6.99 26.60
N ARG A 212 -6.37 -6.08 27.58
CA ARG A 212 -7.53 -6.00 28.49
C ARG A 212 -8.71 -5.33 27.78
N ARG A 213 -9.91 -5.63 28.27
CA ARG A 213 -11.11 -4.94 27.82
C ARG A 213 -10.99 -3.45 28.13
N PRO A 214 -11.33 -2.55 27.18
CA PRO A 214 -11.21 -1.12 27.40
C PRO A 214 -12.38 -0.61 28.24
N ASP A 215 -12.18 0.50 28.92
CA ASP A 215 -13.29 1.39 29.22
C ASP A 215 -13.65 2.14 27.93
N PHE A 216 -14.81 1.81 27.35
CA PHE A 216 -15.24 2.43 26.09
C PHE A 216 -15.43 3.94 26.21
N ARG A 217 -15.65 4.49 27.40
CA ARG A 217 -15.72 5.94 27.62
C ARG A 217 -14.39 6.61 27.26
N ILE A 218 -13.25 5.98 27.62
CA ILE A 218 -11.90 6.48 27.33
C ILE A 218 -11.57 6.27 25.82
N VAL A 219 -12.05 5.19 25.20
CA VAL A 219 -11.86 4.96 23.76
C VAL A 219 -12.45 6.10 22.93
N PHE A 220 -13.65 6.58 23.31
CA PHE A 220 -14.38 7.66 22.64
C PHE A 220 -14.08 9.06 23.19
N GLU A 221 -13.05 9.22 24.01
CA GLU A 221 -12.62 10.53 24.50
C GLU A 221 -12.29 11.48 23.34
N ARG A 222 -12.94 12.67 23.33
CA ARG A 222 -12.93 13.60 22.18
C ARG A 222 -11.55 14.05 21.76
N GLY A 223 -10.66 14.41 22.69
CA GLY A 223 -9.34 14.94 22.38
C GLY A 223 -8.45 13.95 21.62
N PRO A 224 -8.16 12.76 22.17
CA PRO A 224 -7.38 11.74 21.51
C PRO A 224 -8.01 11.18 20.23
N LEU A 225 -9.35 11.12 20.18
CA LEU A 225 -10.06 10.68 18.97
C LEU A 225 -9.93 11.72 17.84
N ALA A 226 -10.04 13.01 18.15
CA ALA A 226 -9.82 14.07 17.18
C ALA A 226 -8.38 14.08 16.64
N ALA A 227 -7.38 13.84 17.50
CA ALA A 227 -6.00 13.68 17.07
C ALA A 227 -5.80 12.47 16.13
N PHE A 228 -6.44 11.34 16.43
CA PHE A 228 -6.45 10.16 15.58
C PHE A 228 -7.05 10.46 14.20
N PHE A 229 -8.23 11.08 14.15
CA PHE A 229 -8.86 11.45 12.88
C PHE A 229 -8.06 12.47 12.07
N ARG A 230 -7.45 13.46 12.73
CA ARG A 230 -6.62 14.47 12.06
C ARG A 230 -5.44 13.83 11.32
N ILE A 231 -4.72 12.91 11.97
CA ILE A 231 -3.60 12.18 11.36
C ILE A 231 -4.11 11.37 10.15
N ASN A 232 -5.20 10.65 10.33
CA ASN A 232 -5.77 9.83 9.26
C ASN A 232 -6.29 10.67 8.08
N THR A 233 -6.84 11.85 8.35
CA THR A 233 -7.30 12.79 7.30
C THR A 233 -6.12 13.33 6.46
N ASP A 234 -5.01 13.70 7.08
CA ASP A 234 -3.83 14.14 6.35
C ASP A 234 -3.29 13.03 5.44
N ILE A 235 -3.25 11.78 5.93
CA ILE A 235 -2.81 10.61 5.15
C ILE A 235 -3.79 10.31 4.01
N PHE A 236 -5.11 10.45 4.25
CA PHE A 236 -6.13 10.30 3.22
C PHE A 236 -5.91 11.27 2.05
N PHE A 237 -5.78 12.57 2.33
CA PHE A 237 -5.53 13.56 1.28
C PHE A 237 -4.20 13.36 0.57
N ARG A 238 -3.15 12.94 1.29
CA ARG A 238 -1.89 12.52 0.68
C ARG A 238 -2.11 11.38 -0.31
N THR A 239 -2.88 10.36 0.07
CA THR A 239 -3.18 9.21 -0.79
C THR A 239 -4.01 9.64 -2.00
N ALA A 240 -4.96 10.57 -1.82
CA ALA A 240 -5.72 11.13 -2.93
C ALA A 240 -4.81 11.85 -3.96
N CYS A 241 -3.81 12.62 -3.51
CA CYS A 241 -2.81 13.22 -4.40
C CYS A 241 -2.01 12.16 -5.18
N LEU A 242 -1.59 11.07 -4.51
CA LEU A 242 -0.88 9.96 -5.14
C LEU A 242 -1.75 9.28 -6.21
N VAL A 243 -3.00 8.99 -5.88
CA VAL A 243 -3.99 8.42 -6.82
C VAL A 243 -4.17 9.34 -8.02
N ALA A 244 -4.31 10.65 -7.82
CA ALA A 244 -4.46 11.62 -8.90
C ALA A 244 -3.27 11.58 -9.87
N VAL A 245 -2.03 11.52 -9.37
CA VAL A 245 -0.83 11.39 -10.22
C VAL A 245 -0.85 10.07 -11.00
N THR A 246 -1.16 8.95 -10.35
CA THR A 246 -1.17 7.62 -10.97
C THR A 246 -2.25 7.51 -12.05
N LEU A 247 -3.46 7.98 -11.76
CA LEU A 247 -4.56 7.99 -12.74
C LEU A 247 -4.22 8.89 -13.92
N TRP A 248 -3.64 10.07 -13.66
CA TRP A 248 -3.23 10.97 -14.74
C TRP A 248 -2.12 10.36 -15.60
N PHE A 249 -1.15 9.69 -14.98
CA PHE A 249 -0.07 8.99 -15.71
C PHE A 249 -0.66 7.98 -16.69
N THR A 250 -1.61 7.15 -16.23
CA THR A 250 -2.29 6.16 -17.07
C THR A 250 -3.10 6.84 -18.18
N HIS A 251 -3.89 7.86 -17.86
CA HIS A 251 -4.67 8.62 -18.82
C HIS A 251 -3.79 9.30 -19.90
N ALA A 252 -2.69 9.90 -19.48
CA ALA A 252 -1.76 10.55 -20.38
C ALA A 252 -1.04 9.55 -21.31
N GLY A 253 -0.76 8.34 -20.86
CA GLY A 253 -0.28 7.25 -21.70
C GLY A 253 -1.33 6.81 -22.72
N ALA A 254 -2.57 6.59 -22.28
CA ALA A 254 -3.69 6.18 -23.12
C ALA A 254 -4.02 7.24 -24.21
N SER A 255 -3.89 8.52 -23.89
CA SER A 255 -4.14 9.60 -24.84
C SER A 255 -3.10 9.70 -25.98
N GLN A 256 -1.95 9.05 -25.85
CA GLN A 256 -0.91 9.03 -26.89
C GLN A 256 -1.13 7.86 -27.86
N SER A 257 -1.16 6.63 -27.38
CA SER A 257 -1.53 5.43 -28.14
C SER A 257 -1.77 4.24 -27.22
N VAL A 258 -2.42 3.19 -27.74
CA VAL A 258 -2.61 1.92 -27.04
C VAL A 258 -1.26 1.24 -26.73
N ASP A 259 -0.31 1.31 -27.68
CA ASP A 259 1.00 0.71 -27.52
C ASP A 259 1.84 1.43 -26.45
N ILE A 260 1.77 2.76 -26.39
CA ILE A 260 2.42 3.55 -25.34
C ILE A 260 1.80 3.26 -23.95
N LEU A 261 0.49 3.13 -23.89
CA LEU A 261 -0.18 2.74 -22.65
C LEU A 261 0.31 1.36 -22.16
N ALA A 262 0.36 0.39 -23.07
CA ALA A 262 0.84 -0.95 -22.76
C ALA A 262 2.32 -0.95 -22.34
N ALA A 263 3.18 -0.23 -23.06
CA ALA A 263 4.59 -0.06 -22.72
C ALA A 263 4.78 0.59 -21.34
N ASN A 264 4.04 1.65 -21.05
CA ASN A 264 4.07 2.31 -19.74
C ASN A 264 3.58 1.38 -18.62
N ALA A 265 2.57 0.55 -18.87
CA ALA A 265 2.09 -0.43 -17.92
C ALA A 265 3.15 -1.49 -17.58
N LEU A 266 3.91 -1.98 -18.58
CA LEU A 266 5.05 -2.88 -18.34
C LEU A 266 6.15 -2.23 -17.51
N LEU A 267 6.51 -0.99 -17.82
CA LEU A 267 7.52 -0.25 -17.06
C LEU A 267 7.08 0.05 -15.63
N LEU A 268 5.78 0.29 -15.40
CA LEU A 268 5.23 0.46 -14.05
C LEU A 268 5.31 -0.83 -13.22
N GLN A 269 5.39 -2.03 -13.82
CA GLN A 269 5.65 -3.26 -13.06
C GLN A 269 7.06 -3.26 -12.43
N LEU A 270 8.06 -2.69 -13.12
CA LEU A 270 9.39 -2.47 -12.53
C LEU A 270 9.32 -1.52 -11.32
N PHE A 271 8.56 -0.42 -11.45
CA PHE A 271 8.32 0.49 -10.33
C PHE A 271 7.65 -0.22 -9.15
N MET A 272 6.60 -1.01 -9.39
CA MET A 272 5.90 -1.76 -8.34
C MET A 272 6.83 -2.77 -7.66
N LEU A 273 7.67 -3.48 -8.42
CA LEU A 273 8.63 -4.42 -7.85
C LEU A 273 9.59 -3.71 -6.89
N PHE A 274 10.17 -2.58 -7.29
CA PHE A 274 11.00 -1.76 -6.40
C PHE A 274 10.22 -1.29 -5.16
N SER A 275 8.98 -0.84 -5.35
CA SER A 275 8.12 -0.36 -4.25
C SER A 275 7.91 -1.43 -3.18
N PHE A 276 7.65 -2.68 -3.55
CA PHE A 276 7.45 -3.77 -2.57
C PHE A 276 8.65 -3.99 -1.66
N PHE A 277 9.85 -3.81 -2.18
CA PHE A 277 11.07 -3.94 -1.39
C PHE A 277 11.32 -2.72 -0.51
N ILE A 278 11.24 -1.51 -1.08
CA ILE A 278 11.55 -0.28 -0.35
C ILE A 278 10.50 0.03 0.73
N ASP A 279 9.23 -0.36 0.52
CA ASP A 279 8.16 -0.23 1.50
C ASP A 279 8.43 -1.04 2.77
N GLY A 280 9.12 -2.17 2.67
CA GLY A 280 9.55 -2.91 3.86
C GLY A 280 10.49 -2.09 4.75
N PHE A 281 11.40 -1.33 4.15
CA PHE A 281 12.27 -0.40 4.88
C PHE A 281 11.50 0.84 5.37
N ALA A 282 10.49 1.30 4.63
CA ALA A 282 9.58 2.34 5.09
C ALA A 282 8.82 1.92 6.35
N PHE A 283 8.35 0.66 6.44
CA PHE A 283 7.70 0.11 7.64
C PHE A 283 8.68 0.03 8.83
N ALA A 284 9.95 -0.30 8.58
CA ALA A 284 10.97 -0.23 9.62
C ALA A 284 11.19 1.23 10.08
N GLY A 285 11.20 2.18 9.16
CA GLY A 285 11.24 3.61 9.45
C GLY A 285 10.06 4.07 10.29
N GLU A 286 8.85 3.66 9.93
CA GLU A 286 7.59 3.94 10.63
C GLU A 286 7.63 3.45 12.09
N ALA A 287 7.96 2.19 12.29
CA ALA A 287 8.00 1.57 13.62
C ALA A 287 9.13 2.13 14.51
N LEU A 288 10.35 2.21 13.97
CA LEU A 288 11.52 2.60 14.75
C LEU A 288 11.61 4.11 14.98
N ALA A 289 11.22 4.95 13.98
CA ALA A 289 11.18 6.40 14.19
C ALA A 289 10.15 6.77 15.26
N GLY A 290 8.97 6.15 15.23
CA GLY A 290 7.97 6.33 16.27
C GLY A 290 8.47 5.91 17.65
N LYS A 291 9.09 4.73 17.75
CA LYS A 291 9.71 4.21 19.00
C LYS A 291 10.75 5.17 19.55
N TYR A 292 11.71 5.63 18.73
CA TYR A 292 12.77 6.52 19.22
C TYR A 292 12.25 7.92 19.54
N HIS A 293 11.27 8.40 18.79
CA HIS A 293 10.60 9.66 19.09
C HIS A 293 9.83 9.59 20.41
N GLY A 294 9.04 8.54 20.64
CA GLY A 294 8.33 8.31 21.89
C GLY A 294 9.25 8.17 23.11
N ARG A 295 10.43 7.60 22.92
CA ARG A 295 11.48 7.50 23.96
C ARG A 295 12.24 8.80 24.18
N GLY A 296 12.06 9.82 23.35
CA GLY A 296 12.83 11.07 23.40
C GLY A 296 14.30 10.95 22.92
N SER A 297 14.70 9.81 22.31
CA SER A 297 16.08 9.56 21.89
C SER A 297 16.38 10.12 20.51
N GLN A 298 16.82 11.37 20.46
CA GLN A 298 17.15 12.06 19.22
C GLN A 298 18.36 11.49 18.50
N THR A 299 19.38 11.06 19.26
CA THR A 299 20.59 10.45 18.69
C THR A 299 20.26 9.16 17.96
N SER A 300 19.46 8.29 18.58
CA SER A 300 19.01 7.05 17.93
C SER A 300 18.16 7.31 16.71
N LEU A 301 17.28 8.32 16.74
CA LEU A 301 16.47 8.70 15.59
C LEU A 301 17.33 9.20 14.42
N ARG A 302 18.31 10.06 14.66
CA ARG A 302 19.23 10.53 13.61
C ARG A 302 20.06 9.38 13.01
N THR A 303 20.56 8.48 13.86
CA THR A 303 21.31 7.32 13.41
C THR A 303 20.43 6.41 12.56
N LEU A 304 19.18 6.15 12.99
CA LEU A 304 18.21 5.38 12.23
C LEU A 304 17.96 5.97 10.84
N VAL A 305 17.68 7.28 10.77
CA VAL A 305 17.43 7.96 9.48
C VAL A 305 18.63 7.82 8.54
N ASN A 306 19.85 8.06 9.05
CA ASN A 306 21.06 7.92 8.25
C ASN A 306 21.28 6.47 7.77
N GLU A 307 21.03 5.46 8.62
CA GLU A 307 21.13 4.06 8.24
C GLU A 307 20.09 3.66 7.19
N LEU A 308 18.82 4.07 7.37
CA LEU A 308 17.76 3.81 6.40
C LEU A 308 18.04 4.46 5.05
N MET A 309 18.51 5.71 5.04
CA MET A 309 18.87 6.41 3.80
C MET A 309 20.03 5.73 3.08
N ARG A 310 21.05 5.23 3.80
CA ARG A 310 22.15 4.46 3.22
C ARG A 310 21.67 3.14 2.63
N ILE A 311 20.87 2.38 3.38
CA ILE A 311 20.32 1.11 2.92
C ILE A 311 19.44 1.35 1.69
N GLY A 312 18.54 2.34 1.73
CA GLY A 312 17.69 2.69 0.61
C GLY A 312 18.46 3.09 -0.65
N LEU A 313 19.54 3.86 -0.49
CA LEU A 313 20.41 4.21 -1.61
C LEU A 313 21.10 2.98 -2.21
N TYR A 314 21.61 2.06 -1.37
CA TYR A 314 22.20 0.81 -1.87
C TYR A 314 21.18 -0.04 -2.64
N PHE A 315 19.96 -0.18 -2.12
CA PHE A 315 18.87 -0.87 -2.82
C PHE A 315 18.50 -0.15 -4.12
N ALA A 316 18.42 1.17 -4.12
CA ALA A 316 18.15 1.94 -5.33
C ALA A 316 19.21 1.72 -6.41
N ILE A 317 20.50 1.72 -6.04
CA ILE A 317 21.60 1.45 -6.98
C ILE A 317 21.51 0.02 -7.52
N ILE A 318 21.26 -0.98 -6.65
CA ILE A 318 21.12 -2.38 -7.06
C ILE A 318 19.96 -2.54 -8.04
N PHE A 319 18.77 -2.00 -7.72
CA PHE A 319 17.60 -2.10 -8.60
C PHE A 319 17.78 -1.35 -9.91
N THR A 320 18.42 -0.17 -9.90
CA THR A 320 18.79 0.55 -11.13
C THR A 320 19.72 -0.30 -12.01
N ALA A 321 20.74 -0.91 -11.43
CA ALA A 321 21.64 -1.79 -12.17
C ALA A 321 20.91 -3.03 -12.72
N LEU A 322 20.04 -3.67 -11.92
CA LEU A 322 19.24 -4.80 -12.36
C LEU A 322 18.28 -4.42 -13.50
N TYR A 323 17.68 -3.22 -13.48
CA TYR A 323 16.79 -2.78 -14.54
C TYR A 323 17.53 -2.42 -15.82
N ILE A 324 18.73 -1.84 -15.73
CA ILE A 324 19.56 -1.57 -16.92
C ILE A 324 20.01 -2.88 -17.56
N LEU A 325 20.43 -3.87 -16.76
CA LEU A 325 21.01 -5.12 -17.27
C LEU A 325 19.96 -6.17 -17.66
N GLY A 326 18.83 -6.21 -16.99
CA GLY A 326 17.82 -7.27 -17.13
C GLY A 326 16.40 -6.81 -17.42
N GLY A 327 16.16 -5.49 -17.52
CA GLY A 327 14.81 -4.95 -17.65
C GLY A 327 14.12 -5.38 -18.95
N GLU A 328 14.82 -5.44 -20.07
CA GLU A 328 14.26 -5.92 -21.34
C GLU A 328 13.84 -7.38 -21.25
N TRP A 329 14.69 -8.23 -20.67
CA TRP A 329 14.38 -9.64 -20.46
C TRP A 329 13.16 -9.82 -19.54
N PHE A 330 13.07 -9.03 -18.46
CA PHE A 330 11.95 -9.05 -17.55
C PHE A 330 10.64 -8.63 -18.26
N MET A 331 10.68 -7.58 -19.08
CA MET A 331 9.51 -7.14 -19.86
C MET A 331 9.09 -8.18 -20.90
N ALA A 332 10.07 -8.83 -21.57
CA ALA A 332 9.79 -9.91 -22.52
C ALA A 332 9.17 -11.17 -21.87
N MET A 333 9.39 -11.39 -20.56
CA MET A 333 8.69 -12.44 -19.83
C MET A 333 7.22 -12.07 -19.51
N LEU A 334 6.91 -10.79 -19.41
CA LEU A 334 5.58 -10.30 -19.02
C LEU A 334 4.65 -10.06 -20.21
N ALA A 335 5.21 -9.83 -21.40
CA ALA A 335 4.44 -9.52 -22.61
C ALA A 335 4.93 -10.32 -23.81
N GLU A 336 3.99 -10.93 -24.54
CA GLU A 336 4.25 -11.67 -25.78
C GLU A 336 4.43 -10.74 -26.98
N ASP A 337 3.84 -9.53 -26.94
CA ASP A 337 3.92 -8.56 -28.03
C ASP A 337 5.28 -7.88 -28.08
N LYS A 338 6.09 -8.30 -29.07
CA LYS A 338 7.44 -7.77 -29.31
C LYS A 338 7.46 -6.28 -29.62
N ASN A 339 6.38 -5.73 -30.23
CA ASN A 339 6.31 -4.32 -30.53
C ASN A 339 6.20 -3.49 -29.24
N VAL A 340 5.31 -3.90 -28.34
CA VAL A 340 5.13 -3.25 -27.03
C VAL A 340 6.41 -3.33 -26.20
N VAL A 341 7.10 -4.49 -26.20
CA VAL A 341 8.40 -4.66 -25.51
C VAL A 341 9.46 -3.74 -26.10
N SER A 342 9.53 -3.61 -27.44
CA SER A 342 10.48 -2.71 -28.12
C SER A 342 10.22 -1.23 -27.77
N ILE A 343 8.96 -0.82 -27.73
CA ILE A 343 8.58 0.54 -27.31
C ILE A 343 8.94 0.76 -25.84
N ALA A 344 8.65 -0.20 -24.96
CA ALA A 344 9.00 -0.12 -23.55
C ALA A 344 10.51 -0.02 -23.33
N ALA A 345 11.32 -0.76 -24.12
CA ALA A 345 12.78 -0.70 -24.06
C ALA A 345 13.34 0.71 -24.33
N ALA A 346 12.70 1.48 -25.21
CA ALA A 346 13.08 2.87 -25.47
C ALA A 346 12.90 3.78 -24.24
N TYR A 347 11.95 3.46 -23.35
CA TYR A 347 11.67 4.22 -22.12
C TYR A 347 12.27 3.56 -20.86
N LEU A 348 12.92 2.41 -20.99
CA LEU A 348 13.55 1.69 -19.87
C LEU A 348 14.52 2.55 -19.03
N PRO A 349 15.33 3.47 -19.61
CA PRO A 349 16.20 4.35 -18.83
C PRO A 349 15.45 5.17 -17.78
N TRP A 350 14.22 5.59 -18.08
CA TRP A 350 13.37 6.30 -17.10
C TRP A 350 12.93 5.38 -15.96
N ALA A 351 12.44 4.18 -16.26
CA ALA A 351 12.06 3.22 -15.25
C ALA A 351 13.25 2.80 -14.38
N ALA A 352 14.45 2.69 -14.96
CA ALA A 352 15.68 2.43 -14.24
C ALA A 352 16.15 3.60 -13.36
N ALA A 353 15.76 4.84 -13.68
CA ALA A 353 16.03 6.01 -12.84
C ALA A 353 15.08 6.12 -11.63
N VAL A 354 13.89 5.51 -11.72
CA VAL A 354 12.85 5.59 -10.65
C VAL A 354 13.36 5.18 -9.27
N PRO A 355 14.12 4.08 -9.07
CA PRO A 355 14.66 3.73 -7.76
C PRO A 355 15.52 4.83 -7.15
N LEU A 356 16.39 5.45 -7.93
CA LEU A 356 17.25 6.55 -7.46
C LEU A 356 16.47 7.82 -7.15
N CYS A 357 15.44 8.14 -7.94
CA CYS A 357 14.58 9.29 -7.70
C CYS A 357 13.64 9.09 -6.50
N GLY A 358 13.21 7.84 -6.25
CA GLY A 358 12.11 7.56 -5.33
C GLY A 358 12.51 7.07 -3.94
N PHE A 359 13.68 6.41 -3.76
CA PHE A 359 14.00 5.75 -2.49
C PHE A 359 13.86 6.65 -1.26
N ALA A 360 14.27 7.93 -1.38
CA ALA A 360 14.19 8.89 -0.29
C ALA A 360 12.74 9.19 0.10
N ALA A 361 11.86 9.35 -0.89
CA ALA A 361 10.45 9.60 -0.66
C ALA A 361 9.76 8.44 0.09
N PHE A 362 10.03 7.19 -0.28
CA PHE A 362 9.47 6.02 0.40
C PHE A 362 9.95 5.90 1.84
N ILE A 363 11.25 6.11 2.08
CA ILE A 363 11.82 6.02 3.42
C ILE A 363 11.31 7.13 4.32
N PHE A 364 11.28 8.38 3.82
CA PHE A 364 10.77 9.50 4.60
C PHE A 364 9.28 9.40 4.88
N ASP A 365 8.47 8.87 3.96
CA ASP A 365 7.06 8.56 4.24
C ASP A 365 6.93 7.71 5.52
N GLY A 366 7.68 6.62 5.63
CA GLY A 366 7.67 5.80 6.83
C GLY A 366 8.11 6.57 8.08
N ILE A 367 9.21 7.31 7.99
CA ILE A 367 9.71 8.12 9.11
C ILE A 367 8.68 9.16 9.55
N PHE A 368 8.04 9.88 8.63
CA PHE A 368 7.04 10.91 8.95
C PHE A 368 5.76 10.33 9.56
N VAL A 369 5.35 9.13 9.13
CA VAL A 369 4.26 8.39 9.77
C VAL A 369 4.64 8.05 11.21
N GLY A 370 5.83 7.50 11.45
CA GLY A 370 6.32 7.19 12.80
C GLY A 370 6.41 8.42 13.70
N LEU A 371 6.82 9.56 13.15
CA LEU A 371 6.86 10.85 13.85
C LEU A 371 5.47 11.50 13.99
N THR A 372 4.42 10.94 13.38
CA THR A 372 3.06 11.52 13.27
C THR A 372 3.05 12.94 12.67
N ARG A 373 4.03 13.23 11.78
CA ARG A 373 4.15 14.51 11.06
C ARG A 373 3.43 14.45 9.71
N THR A 374 2.20 13.99 9.73
CA THR A 374 1.38 13.71 8.55
C THR A 374 1.08 14.94 7.71
N ARG A 375 1.01 16.12 8.36
CA ARG A 375 0.80 17.39 7.66
C ARG A 375 2.00 17.80 6.80
N ASP A 376 3.22 17.57 7.27
CA ASP A 376 4.43 17.84 6.49
C ASP A 376 4.52 16.88 5.30
N MET A 377 4.14 15.61 5.52
CA MET A 377 4.04 14.59 4.48
C MET A 377 2.99 14.94 3.41
N LEU A 378 1.82 15.46 3.82
CA LEU A 378 0.80 15.95 2.88
C LEU A 378 1.31 17.16 2.09
N SER A 379 2.00 18.08 2.74
CA SER A 379 2.55 19.28 2.09
C SER A 379 3.61 18.92 1.05
N SER A 380 4.52 17.98 1.35
CA SER A 380 5.54 17.50 0.40
C SER A 380 4.88 16.80 -0.80
N MET A 381 3.84 16.02 -0.56
CA MET A 381 3.08 15.35 -1.60
C MET A 381 2.37 16.35 -2.53
N ALA A 382 1.75 17.40 -1.96
CA ALA A 382 1.08 18.43 -2.75
C ALA A 382 2.07 19.20 -3.65
N VAL A 383 3.25 19.57 -3.12
CA VAL A 383 4.31 20.19 -3.91
C VAL A 383 4.81 19.28 -5.02
N ALA A 384 5.02 18.00 -4.73
CA ALA A 384 5.45 17.01 -5.71
C ALA A 384 4.39 16.81 -6.82
N MET A 385 3.11 16.70 -6.45
CA MET A 385 1.99 16.60 -7.40
C MET A 385 1.92 17.84 -8.32
N LEU A 386 2.04 19.04 -7.77
CA LEU A 386 2.10 20.27 -8.57
C LEU A 386 3.28 20.25 -9.53
N THR A 387 4.46 19.81 -9.08
CA THR A 387 5.65 19.66 -9.93
C THR A 387 5.41 18.69 -11.08
N PHE A 388 4.75 17.55 -10.81
CA PHE A 388 4.37 16.60 -11.85
C PHE A 388 3.53 17.26 -12.95
N PHE A 389 2.45 17.91 -12.57
CA PHE A 389 1.54 18.55 -13.54
C PHE A 389 2.22 19.71 -14.27
N CYS A 390 3.00 20.55 -13.59
CA CYS A 390 3.74 21.64 -14.22
C CYS A 390 4.70 21.15 -15.30
N ILE A 391 5.53 20.14 -14.97
CA ILE A 391 6.50 19.58 -15.93
C ILE A 391 5.78 18.91 -17.10
N TYR A 392 4.77 18.08 -16.81
CA TYR A 392 4.04 17.38 -17.84
C TYR A 392 3.38 18.35 -18.82
N PHE A 393 2.60 19.31 -18.33
CA PHE A 393 1.89 20.26 -19.23
C PHE A 393 2.82 21.21 -19.97
N ALA A 394 3.97 21.58 -19.38
CA ALA A 394 4.95 22.42 -20.05
C ALA A 394 5.69 21.69 -21.18
N LEU A 395 5.93 20.40 -21.05
CA LEU A 395 6.81 19.67 -21.96
C LEU A 395 6.12 18.61 -22.82
N LYS A 396 4.82 18.32 -22.61
CA LYS A 396 4.10 17.25 -23.33
C LYS A 396 4.13 17.41 -24.86
N SER A 397 4.06 18.65 -25.37
CA SER A 397 4.08 18.93 -26.81
C SER A 397 5.47 18.72 -27.44
N ALA A 398 6.54 18.91 -26.68
CA ALA A 398 7.90 18.77 -27.17
C ALA A 398 8.47 17.37 -26.98
N LEU A 399 8.15 16.70 -25.86
CA LEU A 399 8.80 15.46 -25.45
C LEU A 399 7.85 14.24 -25.42
N GLY A 400 6.53 14.43 -25.63
CA GLY A 400 5.56 13.31 -25.62
C GLY A 400 5.64 12.46 -24.36
N ASN A 401 5.84 11.14 -24.50
CA ASN A 401 5.92 10.22 -23.38
C ASN A 401 7.18 10.41 -22.49
N ASN A 402 8.26 10.98 -23.03
CA ASN A 402 9.42 11.34 -22.21
C ASN A 402 9.08 12.45 -21.20
N ALA A 403 8.18 13.39 -21.54
CA ALA A 403 7.69 14.38 -20.59
C ALA A 403 6.92 13.76 -19.43
N LEU A 404 6.15 12.69 -19.69
CA LEU A 404 5.40 11.97 -18.69
C LEU A 404 6.33 11.28 -17.69
N TRP A 405 7.35 10.58 -18.17
CA TRP A 405 8.36 9.92 -17.33
C TRP A 405 9.24 10.91 -16.59
N LEU A 406 9.66 12.01 -17.24
CA LEU A 406 10.41 13.08 -16.58
C LEU A 406 9.59 13.70 -15.43
N ALA A 407 8.30 13.95 -15.67
CA ALA A 407 7.40 14.46 -14.63
C ALA A 407 7.26 13.48 -13.46
N PHE A 408 7.17 12.16 -13.74
CA PHE A 408 7.06 11.13 -12.73
C PHE A 408 8.34 10.97 -11.89
N CYS A 409 9.51 10.94 -12.52
CA CYS A 409 10.80 10.92 -11.81
C CYS A 409 10.99 12.19 -10.96
N SER A 410 10.64 13.36 -11.51
CA SER A 410 10.71 14.64 -10.80
C SER A 410 9.76 14.68 -9.60
N TYR A 411 8.55 14.14 -9.75
CA TYR A 411 7.58 14.00 -8.67
C TYR A 411 8.16 13.20 -7.49
N LEU A 412 8.78 12.06 -7.77
CA LEU A 412 9.40 11.22 -6.73
C LEU A 412 10.59 11.92 -6.06
N ALA A 413 11.46 12.55 -6.86
CA ALA A 413 12.65 13.25 -6.35
C ALA A 413 12.27 14.48 -5.50
N VAL A 414 11.35 15.32 -5.98
CA VAL A 414 10.88 16.52 -5.27
C VAL A 414 10.19 16.15 -3.97
N ARG A 415 9.39 15.07 -3.96
CA ARG A 415 8.76 14.57 -2.74
C ARG A 415 9.80 14.21 -1.69
N GLY A 416 10.80 13.38 -2.04
CA GLY A 416 11.86 12.99 -1.13
C GLY A 416 12.70 14.18 -0.65
N LEU A 417 13.01 15.14 -1.53
CA LEU A 417 13.74 16.34 -1.19
C LEU A 417 12.96 17.26 -0.24
N ALA A 418 11.67 17.47 -0.49
CA ALA A 418 10.79 18.26 0.36
C ALA A 418 10.69 17.65 1.76
N GLU A 419 10.50 16.34 1.86
CA GLU A 419 10.48 15.62 3.13
C GLU A 419 11.80 15.72 3.87
N TYR A 420 12.94 15.57 3.17
CA TYR A 420 14.25 15.79 3.77
C TYR A 420 14.42 17.21 4.31
N MET A 421 13.96 18.23 3.59
CA MET A 421 14.01 19.61 4.06
C MET A 421 13.13 19.83 5.30
N PHE A 422 11.91 19.27 5.32
CA PHE A 422 11.06 19.32 6.51
C PHE A 422 11.69 18.58 7.69
N TYR A 423 12.30 17.41 7.47
CA TYR A 423 13.02 16.68 8.50
C TYR A 423 14.17 17.51 9.10
N ARG A 424 14.97 18.20 8.27
CA ARG A 424 16.06 19.08 8.76
C ARG A 424 15.57 20.27 9.58
N ARG A 425 14.37 20.76 9.32
CA ARG A 425 13.74 21.86 10.06
C ARG A 425 13.12 21.42 11.39
N LEU A 426 13.04 20.13 11.65
CA LEU A 426 12.54 19.65 12.94
C LEU A 426 13.47 20.16 14.04
N LYS A 427 13.01 21.20 14.76
CA LYS A 427 13.59 21.59 16.05
C LYS A 427 13.23 20.49 17.05
N MET A 428 14.03 19.45 17.10
CA MET A 428 13.85 18.45 18.14
C MET A 428 14.24 19.07 19.47
N PRO A 429 13.43 18.94 20.52
CA PRO A 429 13.80 19.46 21.84
C PRO A 429 15.19 18.93 22.19
N LYS A 430 16.08 19.83 22.68
CA LYS A 430 17.37 19.41 23.23
C LYS A 430 17.04 18.51 24.43
N ALA A 431 17.69 17.35 24.51
CA ALA A 431 17.60 16.44 25.64
C ALA A 431 18.11 17.11 26.92
#